data_83fbcdab78409f8493671095c3501fe0
#
_entry.id   83fbcdab78409f8493671095c3501fe0
#
_cell.length_a   1.000
_cell.length_b   1.000
_cell.length_c   1.000
_cell.angle_alpha   90.00
_cell.angle_beta   90.00
_cell.angle_gamma   90.00
#
_symmetry.space_group_name_H-M   'P 1'
#
loop_
_entity.id
_entity.type
_entity.pdbx_description
1 polymer ?
#
loop_
_entity_poly.entity_id
_entity_poly.type
_entity_poly.pdbx_seq_one_letter_code
_entity_poly.pdbx_strand_id
1 'polypeptide(L)'
;MDSAPDSRLPTPHGVRYLRVPMRPGHNHEKGIQLIMRQGLLWLSEQQRVFNFVRRNRMARKLASRFVAGETIDEAVKAARDLSTQGITPSLDLLGESVTAEAEAVAARDQYLTMLDRMAAQGVEVNVSVKLTQMGLDISEDLCYVNMARILDKARDLRGFVRLDMEGSDYTQRTLDFFRERLFGTYGGHCGVVIQSALRRSEADVAELIAMKARVRLCKGAYLEPPTIAFPDKADVDKNYVMLMERLLQHGNYPGIATHDQSIITHARQFVRRQNIGAERFEFQMLYGVRRDLQTRLRQTGYHMRVYIPFGTQWYPYLMRRLAERPANLAFILGNLVRESVPRR
;
A
#
# COMPACT_ATOMS: atom_id res chain seq x y z
N MET A 1 33.94 -11.92 -45.42
CA MET A 1 34.01 -12.48 -44.05
C MET A 1 33.09 -11.64 -43.24
N ASP A 2 31.85 -12.13 -43.15
CA ASP A 2 30.71 -11.47 -42.49
C ASP A 2 30.77 -11.71 -40.98
N SER A 3 30.68 -10.66 -40.20
CA SER A 3 30.37 -10.75 -38.77
C SER A 3 29.00 -10.15 -38.54
N ALA A 4 28.06 -11.05 -38.19
CA ALA A 4 26.69 -10.71 -37.81
C ALA A 4 26.62 -9.89 -36.51
N PRO A 5 25.66 -8.97 -36.36
CA PRO A 5 25.47 -8.19 -35.13
C PRO A 5 24.77 -9.02 -34.03
N ASP A 6 25.38 -8.97 -32.85
CA ASP A 6 24.89 -9.57 -31.61
C ASP A 6 23.59 -8.85 -31.10
N SER A 7 22.45 -9.47 -31.28
CA SER A 7 21.15 -8.97 -30.81
C SER A 7 20.90 -9.40 -29.36
N ARG A 8 21.48 -8.70 -28.40
CA ARG A 8 21.07 -8.81 -26.99
C ARG A 8 20.10 -7.69 -26.63
N LEU A 9 18.86 -8.05 -26.46
CA LEU A 9 17.84 -7.19 -25.85
C LEU A 9 18.25 -6.84 -24.41
N PRO A 10 18.07 -5.59 -23.96
CA PRO A 10 18.33 -5.23 -22.57
C PRO A 10 17.31 -5.89 -21.65
N THR A 11 17.79 -6.65 -20.68
CA THR A 11 16.98 -7.18 -19.57
C THR A 11 16.55 -6.04 -18.67
N PRO A 12 15.28 -5.99 -18.21
CA PRO A 12 14.81 -4.99 -17.26
C PRO A 12 15.57 -5.13 -15.94
N HIS A 13 15.83 -4.02 -15.29
CA HIS A 13 16.63 -3.82 -14.10
C HIS A 13 16.40 -4.91 -13.03
N GLY A 14 17.36 -5.83 -12.91
CA GLY A 14 17.36 -6.89 -11.93
C GLY A 14 17.73 -6.34 -10.56
N VAL A 15 16.79 -6.41 -9.62
CA VAL A 15 17.07 -6.26 -8.19
C VAL A 15 18.04 -7.36 -7.78
N ARG A 16 19.30 -7.01 -7.52
CA ARG A 16 20.32 -7.93 -7.01
C ARG A 16 19.99 -8.27 -5.56
N TYR A 17 19.45 -9.46 -5.34
CA TYR A 17 19.33 -10.03 -4.00
C TYR A 17 20.74 -10.33 -3.44
N LEU A 18 21.22 -9.49 -2.53
CA LEU A 18 22.47 -9.72 -1.80
C LEU A 18 22.31 -10.94 -0.89
N ARG A 19 23.18 -11.95 -1.07
CA ARG A 19 23.35 -13.04 -0.11
C ARG A 19 23.95 -12.44 1.18
N VAL A 20 23.11 -12.30 2.20
CA VAL A 20 23.57 -11.94 3.55
C VAL A 20 24.21 -13.19 4.18
N PRO A 21 25.47 -13.16 4.64
CA PRO A 21 26.09 -14.28 5.33
C PRO A 21 25.39 -14.52 6.67
N MET A 22 24.86 -15.71 6.90
CA MET A 22 24.24 -16.12 8.16
C MET A 22 25.31 -16.33 9.24
N ARG A 23 25.19 -15.63 10.37
CA ARG A 23 25.91 -15.99 11.60
C ARG A 23 25.23 -17.17 12.26
N PRO A 24 25.96 -18.21 12.73
CA PRO A 24 25.38 -19.33 13.43
C PRO A 24 24.96 -18.92 14.85
N GLY A 25 23.69 -19.13 15.19
CA GLY A 25 23.18 -18.99 16.54
C GLY A 25 21.91 -18.13 16.64
N HIS A 26 20.77 -18.75 16.63
CA HIS A 26 19.39 -18.38 16.91
C HIS A 26 18.43 -18.34 15.71
N ASN A 27 17.51 -19.29 15.74
CA ASN A 27 16.22 -19.33 15.02
C ASN A 27 16.20 -19.94 13.62
N HIS A 28 16.16 -21.28 13.57
CA HIS A 28 15.68 -22.02 12.37
C HIS A 28 14.35 -21.48 11.84
N GLU A 29 13.41 -21.09 12.72
CA GLU A 29 12.13 -20.54 12.32
C GLU A 29 12.22 -19.17 11.63
N LYS A 30 13.07 -18.27 12.11
CA LYS A 30 13.28 -16.96 11.45
C LYS A 30 13.94 -17.11 10.09
N GLY A 31 14.86 -18.06 9.93
CA GLY A 31 15.50 -18.38 8.66
C GLY A 31 14.49 -18.91 7.62
N ILE A 32 13.63 -19.82 8.02
CA ILE A 32 12.58 -20.38 7.16
C ILE A 32 11.57 -19.29 6.74
N GLN A 33 11.14 -18.44 7.67
CA GLN A 33 10.23 -17.34 7.37
C GLN A 33 10.85 -16.33 6.40
N LEU A 34 12.13 -16.02 6.54
CA LEU A 34 12.84 -15.13 5.61
C LEU A 34 12.95 -15.72 4.21
N ILE A 35 13.31 -17.01 4.10
CA ILE A 35 13.39 -17.72 2.82
C ILE A 35 12.02 -17.80 2.15
N MET A 36 10.96 -18.11 2.91
CA MET A 36 9.60 -18.14 2.40
C MET A 36 9.15 -16.75 1.92
N ARG A 37 9.46 -15.69 2.66
CA ARG A 37 9.17 -14.31 2.27
C ARG A 37 9.88 -13.93 0.98
N GLN A 38 11.17 -14.23 0.86
CA GLN A 38 11.95 -13.97 -0.36
C GLN A 38 11.41 -14.77 -1.56
N GLY A 39 11.08 -16.04 -1.36
CA GLY A 39 10.50 -16.89 -2.40
C GLY A 39 9.14 -16.37 -2.89
N LEU A 40 8.27 -15.91 -2.01
CA LEU A 40 6.97 -15.34 -2.36
C LEU A 40 7.12 -14.01 -3.10
N LEU A 41 8.05 -13.15 -2.69
CA LEU A 41 8.33 -11.90 -3.37
C LEU A 41 8.94 -12.15 -4.76
N TRP A 42 9.87 -13.10 -4.89
CA TRP A 42 10.38 -13.51 -6.21
C TRP A 42 9.27 -14.08 -7.11
N LEU A 43 8.37 -14.91 -6.57
CA LEU A 43 7.22 -15.43 -7.32
C LEU A 43 6.28 -14.30 -7.77
N SER A 44 6.16 -13.20 -7.03
CA SER A 44 5.31 -12.08 -7.41
C SER A 44 5.72 -11.40 -8.72
N GLU A 45 6.99 -11.53 -9.11
CA GLU A 45 7.55 -10.97 -10.34
C GLU A 45 7.43 -11.91 -11.56
N GLN A 46 6.98 -13.17 -11.34
CA GLN A 46 6.93 -14.19 -12.41
C GLN A 46 5.62 -14.15 -13.21
N GLN A 47 5.63 -13.50 -14.36
CA GLN A 47 4.45 -13.35 -15.23
C GLN A 47 3.81 -14.69 -15.66
N ARG A 48 4.61 -15.75 -15.85
CA ARG A 48 4.09 -17.09 -16.21
C ARG A 48 3.29 -17.70 -15.06
N VAL A 49 3.75 -17.52 -13.82
CA VAL A 49 3.04 -17.95 -12.60
C VAL A 49 1.75 -17.16 -12.43
N PHE A 50 1.78 -15.86 -12.67
CA PHE A 50 0.60 -15.01 -12.67
C PHE A 50 -0.49 -15.53 -13.62
N ASN A 51 -0.15 -15.79 -14.88
CA ASN A 51 -1.09 -16.25 -15.89
C ASN A 51 -1.72 -17.62 -15.54
N PHE A 52 -0.95 -18.51 -14.90
CA PHE A 52 -1.45 -19.79 -14.39
C PHE A 52 -2.39 -19.60 -13.19
N VAL A 53 -1.96 -18.82 -12.20
CA VAL A 53 -2.70 -18.56 -10.95
C VAL A 53 -4.02 -17.80 -11.24
N ARG A 54 -4.02 -16.85 -12.16
CA ARG A 54 -5.21 -16.09 -12.57
C ARG A 54 -6.33 -17.00 -13.13
N ARG A 55 -5.97 -18.10 -13.78
CA ARG A 55 -6.94 -19.10 -14.30
C ARG A 55 -7.48 -20.02 -13.22
N ASN A 56 -6.81 -20.11 -12.08
CA ASN A 56 -7.20 -21.01 -11.00
C ASN A 56 -8.33 -20.41 -10.17
N ARG A 57 -9.47 -21.11 -10.10
CA ARG A 57 -10.68 -20.67 -9.39
C ARG A 57 -10.46 -20.50 -7.88
N MET A 58 -9.62 -21.36 -7.29
CA MET A 58 -9.28 -21.29 -5.85
C MET A 58 -8.39 -20.10 -5.53
N ALA A 59 -7.40 -19.81 -6.39
CA ALA A 59 -6.54 -18.63 -6.22
C ALA A 59 -7.34 -17.34 -6.31
N ARG A 60 -8.31 -17.25 -7.23
CA ARG A 60 -9.23 -16.12 -7.32
C ARG A 60 -10.12 -15.99 -6.07
N LYS A 61 -10.64 -17.09 -5.53
CA LYS A 61 -11.40 -17.10 -4.26
C LYS A 61 -10.53 -16.63 -3.09
N LEU A 62 -9.26 -16.99 -3.07
CA LEU A 62 -8.32 -16.46 -2.08
C LEU A 62 -8.05 -14.97 -2.27
N ALA A 63 -7.81 -14.55 -3.51
CA ALA A 63 -7.57 -13.13 -3.83
C ALA A 63 -8.77 -12.26 -3.47
N SER A 64 -10.01 -12.70 -3.70
CA SER A 64 -11.23 -11.95 -3.40
C SER A 64 -11.43 -11.64 -1.91
N ARG A 65 -10.67 -12.29 -1.03
CA ARG A 65 -10.61 -11.93 0.39
C ARG A 65 -9.88 -10.61 0.64
N PHE A 66 -8.89 -10.29 -0.20
CA PHE A 66 -7.98 -9.16 -0.03
C PHE A 66 -8.07 -8.10 -1.12
N VAL A 67 -8.74 -8.43 -2.22
CA VAL A 67 -8.92 -7.59 -3.41
C VAL A 67 -10.41 -7.51 -3.72
N ALA A 68 -10.91 -6.33 -3.95
CA ALA A 68 -12.36 -6.08 -4.11
C ALA A 68 -12.89 -6.35 -5.54
N GLY A 69 -12.23 -7.21 -6.29
CA GLY A 69 -12.57 -7.53 -7.66
C GLY A 69 -11.59 -6.94 -8.69
N GLU A 70 -11.94 -7.10 -9.96
CA GLU A 70 -11.11 -6.63 -11.08
C GLU A 70 -11.66 -5.34 -11.72
N THR A 71 -12.90 -4.95 -11.40
CA THR A 71 -13.61 -3.81 -12.02
C THR A 71 -13.85 -2.66 -11.02
N ILE A 72 -14.01 -1.46 -11.56
CA ILE A 72 -14.37 -0.25 -10.79
C ILE A 72 -15.70 -0.46 -10.05
N ASP A 73 -16.70 -1.05 -10.70
CA ASP A 73 -18.02 -1.23 -10.10
C ASP A 73 -17.99 -2.20 -8.91
N GLU A 74 -17.17 -3.27 -8.97
CA GLU A 74 -16.95 -4.18 -7.84
C GLU A 74 -16.26 -3.46 -6.66
N ALA A 75 -15.25 -2.64 -6.95
CA ALA A 75 -14.53 -1.87 -5.95
C ALA A 75 -15.43 -0.82 -5.27
N VAL A 76 -16.20 -0.07 -6.05
CA VAL A 76 -17.14 0.94 -5.55
C VAL A 76 -18.26 0.28 -4.73
N LYS A 77 -18.75 -0.89 -5.16
CA LYS A 77 -19.69 -1.68 -4.36
C LYS A 77 -19.11 -2.06 -3.01
N ALA A 78 -17.88 -2.58 -2.97
CA ALA A 78 -17.20 -2.94 -1.71
C ALA A 78 -17.00 -1.70 -0.82
N ALA A 79 -16.65 -0.56 -1.39
CA ALA A 79 -16.54 0.71 -0.71
C ALA A 79 -17.86 1.16 -0.09
N ARG A 80 -18.96 1.06 -0.83
CA ARG A 80 -20.30 1.38 -0.34
C ARG A 80 -20.73 0.44 0.79
N ASP A 81 -20.47 -0.86 0.66
CA ASP A 81 -20.79 -1.86 1.71
C ASP A 81 -20.02 -1.57 3.03
N LEU A 82 -18.81 -1.01 2.98
CA LEU A 82 -18.09 -0.52 4.15
C LEU A 82 -18.67 0.79 4.68
N SER A 83 -19.03 1.71 3.81
CA SER A 83 -19.62 3.00 4.19
C SER A 83 -20.93 2.83 4.98
N THR A 84 -21.75 1.83 4.65
CA THR A 84 -22.98 1.50 5.43
C THR A 84 -22.67 1.04 6.86
N GLN A 85 -21.42 0.57 7.12
CA GLN A 85 -20.95 0.19 8.46
C GLN A 85 -20.25 1.37 9.18
N GLY A 86 -20.24 2.56 8.57
CA GLY A 86 -19.55 3.75 9.07
C GLY A 86 -18.02 3.67 8.94
N ILE A 87 -17.51 2.81 8.06
CA ILE A 87 -16.08 2.67 7.74
C ILE A 87 -15.82 3.40 6.43
N THR A 88 -14.88 4.33 6.41
CA THR A 88 -14.53 5.09 5.21
C THR A 88 -13.61 4.28 4.28
N PRO A 89 -13.79 4.33 2.97
CA PRO A 89 -12.93 3.63 2.02
C PRO A 89 -11.77 4.50 1.53
N SER A 90 -10.72 3.85 1.01
CA SER A 90 -9.75 4.43 0.08
C SER A 90 -9.48 3.40 -1.01
N LEU A 91 -9.77 3.72 -2.28
CA LEU A 91 -9.61 2.79 -3.39
C LEU A 91 -8.22 2.91 -4.01
N ASP A 92 -7.63 1.77 -4.37
CA ASP A 92 -6.35 1.68 -5.08
C ASP A 92 -6.50 0.81 -6.32
N LEU A 93 -6.26 1.39 -7.49
CA LEU A 93 -6.17 0.65 -8.74
C LEU A 93 -4.80 -0.03 -8.82
N LEU A 94 -4.78 -1.35 -8.71
CA LEU A 94 -3.56 -2.13 -8.71
C LEU A 94 -2.82 -2.02 -10.06
N GLY A 95 -1.58 -1.61 -10.00
CA GLY A 95 -0.64 -1.38 -11.08
C GLY A 95 0.51 -0.51 -10.59
N GLU A 96 1.69 -0.70 -11.15
CA GLU A 96 2.91 0.06 -10.84
C GLU A 96 3.88 -0.05 -12.01
N SER A 97 4.86 0.85 -12.09
CA SER A 97 6.01 0.76 -13.01
C SER A 97 5.61 0.64 -14.48
N VAL A 98 4.70 1.51 -14.94
CA VAL A 98 4.35 1.57 -16.37
C VAL A 98 5.52 2.10 -17.19
N THR A 99 5.69 1.56 -18.41
CA THR A 99 6.82 1.88 -19.29
C THR A 99 6.41 2.62 -20.57
N ALA A 100 5.11 2.73 -20.83
CA ALA A 100 4.58 3.42 -21.98
C ALA A 100 3.64 4.56 -21.55
N GLU A 101 3.70 5.70 -22.23
CA GLU A 101 2.83 6.86 -21.98
C GLU A 101 1.34 6.46 -22.06
N ALA A 102 0.97 5.66 -23.05
CA ALA A 102 -0.40 5.20 -23.23
C ALA A 102 -0.93 4.41 -22.01
N GLU A 103 -0.07 3.65 -21.31
CA GLU A 103 -0.45 2.92 -20.10
C GLU A 103 -0.69 3.89 -18.93
N ALA A 104 0.16 4.90 -18.77
CA ALA A 104 0.00 5.93 -17.74
C ALA A 104 -1.28 6.75 -17.96
N VAL A 105 -1.56 7.12 -19.22
CA VAL A 105 -2.80 7.81 -19.62
C VAL A 105 -4.02 6.93 -19.35
N ALA A 106 -3.99 5.66 -19.72
CA ALA A 106 -5.08 4.73 -19.46
C ALA A 106 -5.34 4.53 -17.95
N ALA A 107 -4.29 4.44 -17.13
CA ALA A 107 -4.42 4.37 -15.68
C ALA A 107 -5.06 5.64 -15.11
N ARG A 108 -4.60 6.83 -15.53
CA ARG A 108 -5.24 8.11 -15.17
C ARG A 108 -6.73 8.12 -15.49
N ASP A 109 -7.11 7.71 -16.69
CA ASP A 109 -8.51 7.73 -17.13
C ASP A 109 -9.38 6.75 -16.33
N GLN A 110 -8.83 5.63 -15.90
CA GLN A 110 -9.47 4.74 -14.94
C GLN A 110 -9.67 5.40 -13.56
N TYR A 111 -8.69 6.17 -13.05
CA TYR A 111 -8.87 6.95 -11.82
C TYR A 111 -9.97 8.01 -11.98
N LEU A 112 -10.00 8.76 -13.08
CA LEU A 112 -11.06 9.74 -13.33
C LEU A 112 -12.44 9.09 -13.33
N THR A 113 -12.59 7.96 -14.03
CA THR A 113 -13.83 7.17 -14.04
C THR A 113 -14.21 6.68 -12.64
N MET A 114 -13.24 6.20 -11.87
CA MET A 114 -13.45 5.72 -10.51
C MET A 114 -13.94 6.83 -9.59
N LEU A 115 -13.34 8.02 -9.64
CA LEU A 115 -13.79 9.19 -8.87
C LEU A 115 -15.23 9.55 -9.16
N ASP A 116 -15.64 9.57 -10.44
CA ASP A 116 -17.04 9.81 -10.85
C ASP A 116 -17.98 8.72 -10.31
N ARG A 117 -17.59 7.46 -10.40
CA ARG A 117 -18.40 6.33 -9.89
C ARG A 117 -18.56 6.38 -8.38
N MET A 118 -17.49 6.72 -7.63
CA MET A 118 -17.58 6.89 -6.18
C MET A 118 -18.57 7.99 -5.82
N ALA A 119 -18.44 9.17 -6.45
CA ALA A 119 -19.34 10.31 -6.21
C ALA A 119 -20.80 9.97 -6.56
N ALA A 120 -21.05 9.36 -7.71
CA ALA A 120 -22.39 8.97 -8.14
C ALA A 120 -23.07 7.95 -7.20
N GLN A 121 -22.29 7.15 -6.48
CA GLN A 121 -22.79 6.17 -5.51
C GLN A 121 -22.82 6.71 -4.06
N GLY A 122 -22.53 7.99 -3.85
CA GLY A 122 -22.48 8.61 -2.51
C GLY A 122 -21.37 8.05 -1.62
N VAL A 123 -20.31 7.49 -2.22
CA VAL A 123 -19.12 7.01 -1.50
C VAL A 123 -18.14 8.16 -1.34
N GLU A 124 -17.52 8.29 -0.16
CA GLU A 124 -16.46 9.27 0.05
C GLU A 124 -15.35 9.09 -0.99
N VAL A 125 -15.04 10.15 -1.72
CA VAL A 125 -14.01 10.15 -2.77
C VAL A 125 -12.64 10.19 -2.13
N ASN A 126 -11.99 9.04 -2.02
CA ASN A 126 -10.64 8.90 -1.47
C ASN A 126 -9.91 7.78 -2.23
N VAL A 127 -8.79 8.11 -2.83
CA VAL A 127 -8.02 7.17 -3.65
C VAL A 127 -6.54 7.19 -3.27
N SER A 128 -5.87 6.08 -3.53
CA SER A 128 -4.41 5.96 -3.44
C SER A 128 -3.83 5.76 -4.83
N VAL A 129 -2.72 6.45 -5.14
CA VAL A 129 -2.10 6.47 -6.47
C VAL A 129 -0.60 6.27 -6.32
N LYS A 130 0.00 5.47 -7.20
CA LYS A 130 1.46 5.32 -7.32
C LYS A 130 1.99 6.20 -8.44
N LEU A 131 3.07 6.94 -8.19
CA LEU A 131 3.63 7.84 -9.20
C LEU A 131 4.22 7.08 -10.39
N THR A 132 4.77 5.87 -10.17
CA THR A 132 5.27 5.05 -11.28
C THR A 132 4.14 4.57 -12.21
N GLN A 133 2.92 4.40 -11.69
CA GLN A 133 1.74 4.12 -12.51
C GLN A 133 1.28 5.36 -13.30
N MET A 134 1.59 6.55 -12.83
CA MET A 134 1.28 7.81 -13.53
C MET A 134 2.38 8.24 -14.50
N GLY A 135 3.44 7.42 -14.68
CA GLY A 135 4.50 7.64 -15.64
C GLY A 135 5.72 8.37 -15.09
N LEU A 136 5.97 8.35 -13.77
CA LEU A 136 7.13 9.01 -13.16
C LEU A 136 8.46 8.57 -13.79
N ASP A 137 8.59 7.30 -14.16
CA ASP A 137 9.82 6.77 -14.80
C ASP A 137 9.93 7.09 -16.30
N ILE A 138 8.84 7.54 -16.92
CA ILE A 138 8.81 7.96 -18.32
C ILE A 138 9.19 9.44 -18.40
N SER A 139 8.43 10.29 -17.68
CA SER A 139 8.63 11.72 -17.61
C SER A 139 7.95 12.28 -16.37
N GLU A 140 8.65 13.14 -15.64
CA GLU A 140 8.09 13.84 -14.48
C GLU A 140 6.96 14.78 -14.88
N ASP A 141 7.04 15.41 -16.05
CA ASP A 141 5.97 16.28 -16.56
C ASP A 141 4.74 15.48 -16.97
N LEU A 142 4.91 14.31 -17.60
CA LEU A 142 3.80 13.39 -17.86
C LEU A 142 3.11 12.98 -16.55
N CYS A 143 3.89 12.57 -15.55
CA CYS A 143 3.38 12.23 -14.24
C CYS A 143 2.60 13.39 -13.62
N TYR A 144 3.13 14.61 -13.70
CA TYR A 144 2.47 15.81 -13.21
C TYR A 144 1.12 16.07 -13.91
N VAL A 145 1.09 16.00 -15.23
CA VAL A 145 -0.14 16.22 -16.01
C VAL A 145 -1.21 15.17 -15.62
N ASN A 146 -0.82 13.91 -15.47
CA ASN A 146 -1.74 12.85 -15.05
C ASN A 146 -2.23 13.06 -13.62
N MET A 147 -1.33 13.37 -12.68
CA MET A 147 -1.68 13.63 -11.27
C MET A 147 -2.55 14.89 -11.12
N ALA A 148 -2.25 15.97 -11.83
CA ALA A 148 -3.01 17.21 -11.79
C ALA A 148 -4.47 16.96 -12.20
N ARG A 149 -4.73 16.21 -13.27
CA ARG A 149 -6.09 15.86 -13.70
C ARG A 149 -6.87 15.07 -12.66
N ILE A 150 -6.20 14.10 -11.99
CA ILE A 150 -6.82 13.32 -10.91
C ILE A 150 -7.12 14.22 -9.71
N LEU A 151 -6.18 15.10 -9.36
CA LEU A 151 -6.31 16.00 -8.20
C LEU A 151 -7.35 17.10 -8.44
N ASP A 152 -7.42 17.68 -9.64
CA ASP A 152 -8.47 18.64 -10.02
C ASP A 152 -9.86 17.99 -9.88
N LYS A 153 -10.03 16.80 -10.45
CA LYS A 153 -11.28 16.05 -10.33
C LYS A 153 -11.61 15.70 -8.88
N ALA A 154 -10.63 15.24 -8.10
CA ALA A 154 -10.84 14.93 -6.69
C ALA A 154 -11.22 16.18 -5.90
N ARG A 155 -10.58 17.34 -6.15
CA ARG A 155 -10.91 18.63 -5.53
C ARG A 155 -12.35 19.04 -5.84
N ASP A 156 -12.78 18.96 -7.09
CA ASP A 156 -14.15 19.31 -7.52
C ASP A 156 -15.18 18.43 -6.80
N LEU A 157 -14.84 17.17 -6.56
CA LEU A 157 -15.67 16.21 -5.81
C LEU A 157 -15.46 16.25 -4.29
N ARG A 158 -14.71 17.22 -3.76
CA ARG A 158 -14.31 17.34 -2.33
C ARG A 158 -13.61 16.09 -1.80
N GLY A 159 -12.90 15.40 -2.68
CA GLY A 159 -12.18 14.16 -2.41
C GLY A 159 -10.74 14.38 -1.97
N PHE A 160 -10.03 13.25 -1.84
CA PHE A 160 -8.64 13.22 -1.39
C PHE A 160 -7.84 12.15 -2.16
N VAL A 161 -6.61 12.49 -2.51
CA VAL A 161 -5.67 11.61 -3.21
C VAL A 161 -4.45 11.36 -2.34
N ARG A 162 -4.14 10.09 -2.08
CA ARG A 162 -2.96 9.68 -1.33
C ARG A 162 -1.89 9.18 -2.30
N LEU A 163 -0.70 9.80 -2.27
CA LEU A 163 0.46 9.27 -2.96
C LEU A 163 1.00 8.09 -2.14
N ASP A 164 0.88 6.88 -2.67
CA ASP A 164 1.44 5.70 -2.02
C ASP A 164 2.96 5.68 -2.18
N MET A 165 3.66 5.21 -1.14
CA MET A 165 5.10 5.09 -1.16
C MET A 165 5.51 3.74 -1.72
N GLU A 166 6.43 3.77 -2.65
CA GLU A 166 7.02 2.61 -3.29
C GLU A 166 8.38 2.24 -2.67
N GLY A 167 9.24 1.53 -3.36
CA GLY A 167 10.56 1.16 -2.84
C GLY A 167 11.43 2.37 -2.46
N SER A 168 12.50 2.12 -1.74
CA SER A 168 13.38 3.17 -1.22
C SER A 168 13.98 4.06 -2.32
N ASP A 169 14.20 3.51 -3.51
CA ASP A 169 14.69 4.23 -4.68
C ASP A 169 13.75 5.35 -5.14
N TYR A 170 12.46 5.20 -4.85
CA TYR A 170 11.43 6.19 -5.18
C TYR A 170 11.12 7.16 -4.03
N THR A 171 11.59 6.90 -2.79
CA THR A 171 11.18 7.68 -1.63
C THR A 171 11.50 9.16 -1.80
N GLN A 172 12.73 9.49 -2.18
CA GLN A 172 13.13 10.89 -2.36
C GLN A 172 12.33 11.55 -3.49
N ARG A 173 12.29 10.91 -4.68
CA ARG A 173 11.57 11.45 -5.84
C ARG A 173 10.08 11.68 -5.55
N THR A 174 9.43 10.75 -4.82
CA THR A 174 8.02 10.90 -4.42
C THR A 174 7.82 12.10 -3.49
N LEU A 175 8.71 12.28 -2.51
CA LEU A 175 8.63 13.40 -1.57
C LEU A 175 8.92 14.74 -2.25
N ASP A 176 9.91 14.80 -3.14
CA ASP A 176 10.22 16.01 -3.90
C ASP A 176 9.07 16.38 -4.84
N PHE A 177 8.57 15.41 -5.60
CA PHE A 177 7.42 15.60 -6.47
C PHE A 177 6.18 16.09 -5.69
N PHE A 178 5.91 15.49 -4.52
CA PHE A 178 4.83 15.93 -3.65
C PHE A 178 5.00 17.37 -3.19
N ARG A 179 6.19 17.73 -2.68
CA ARG A 179 6.47 19.07 -2.14
C ARG A 179 6.45 20.15 -3.22
N GLU A 180 7.17 19.89 -4.30
CA GLU A 180 7.48 20.92 -5.31
C GLU A 180 6.39 21.08 -6.36
N ARG A 181 5.75 19.96 -6.74
CA ARG A 181 4.79 19.96 -7.84
C ARG A 181 3.32 19.96 -7.39
N LEU A 182 2.99 19.37 -6.24
CA LEU A 182 1.60 19.13 -5.88
C LEU A 182 1.13 19.92 -4.65
N PHE A 183 1.93 19.96 -3.58
CA PHE A 183 1.44 20.42 -2.29
C PHE A 183 0.99 21.90 -2.28
N GLY A 184 1.70 22.77 -2.99
CA GLY A 184 1.34 24.19 -3.09
C GLY A 184 -0.07 24.43 -3.64
N THR A 185 -0.49 23.63 -4.62
CA THR A 185 -1.79 23.75 -5.29
C THR A 185 -2.87 22.90 -4.64
N TYR A 186 -2.51 21.69 -4.16
CA TYR A 186 -3.47 20.65 -3.77
C TYR A 186 -3.35 20.20 -2.32
N GLY A 187 -2.62 20.91 -1.45
CA GLY A 187 -2.28 20.46 -0.10
C GLY A 187 -3.45 20.02 0.77
N GLY A 188 -4.65 20.60 0.59
CA GLY A 188 -5.87 20.17 1.26
C GLY A 188 -6.47 18.88 0.73
N HIS A 189 -6.13 18.49 -0.49
CA HIS A 189 -6.71 17.37 -1.25
C HIS A 189 -5.72 16.25 -1.54
N CYS A 190 -4.47 16.38 -1.10
CA CYS A 190 -3.46 15.34 -1.27
C CYS A 190 -2.64 15.11 0.00
N GLY A 191 -1.98 13.97 0.04
CA GLY A 191 -1.07 13.58 1.10
C GLY A 191 -0.18 12.45 0.68
N VAL A 192 0.77 12.08 1.54
CA VAL A 192 1.83 11.13 1.23
C VAL A 192 1.92 10.02 2.27
N VAL A 193 2.56 8.92 1.92
CA VAL A 193 2.82 7.78 2.81
C VAL A 193 4.26 7.78 3.27
N ILE A 194 4.48 7.49 4.56
CA ILE A 194 5.81 7.28 5.15
C ILE A 194 5.91 5.87 5.70
N GLN A 195 7.06 5.24 5.47
CA GLN A 195 7.36 3.87 5.88
C GLN A 195 8.33 3.87 7.08
N SER A 196 7.87 3.41 8.25
CA SER A 196 8.71 3.39 9.46
C SER A 196 9.93 2.45 9.39
N ALA A 197 9.96 1.54 8.40
CA ALA A 197 11.13 0.71 8.16
C ALA A 197 12.36 1.51 7.71
N LEU A 198 12.17 2.66 7.05
CA LEU A 198 13.27 3.46 6.52
C LEU A 198 13.90 4.32 7.62
N ARG A 199 15.23 4.38 7.65
CA ARG A 199 16.00 5.16 8.63
C ARG A 199 15.78 6.67 8.52
N ARG A 200 15.46 7.14 7.31
CA ARG A 200 15.19 8.56 7.01
C ARG A 200 13.83 9.07 7.52
N SER A 201 12.90 8.18 7.84
CA SER A 201 11.49 8.50 8.10
C SER A 201 11.27 9.51 9.22
N GLU A 202 12.20 9.63 10.18
CA GLU A 202 12.12 10.62 11.26
C GLU A 202 12.24 12.05 10.71
N ALA A 203 13.23 12.29 9.85
CA ALA A 203 13.40 13.59 9.20
C ALA A 203 12.24 13.91 8.25
N ASP A 204 11.83 12.92 7.43
CA ASP A 204 10.71 13.09 6.50
C ASP A 204 9.41 13.47 7.22
N VAL A 205 9.11 12.81 8.36
CA VAL A 205 7.92 13.13 9.18
C VAL A 205 8.00 14.52 9.76
N ALA A 206 9.18 14.96 10.26
CA ALA A 206 9.35 16.29 10.81
C ALA A 206 9.07 17.39 9.78
N GLU A 207 9.57 17.24 8.56
CA GLU A 207 9.32 18.16 7.45
C GLU A 207 7.83 18.17 7.06
N LEU A 208 7.21 17.01 6.92
CA LEU A 208 5.80 16.91 6.54
C LEU A 208 4.86 17.49 7.61
N ILE A 209 5.21 17.39 8.89
CA ILE A 209 4.50 18.06 9.98
C ILE A 209 4.63 19.59 9.84
N ALA A 210 5.83 20.10 9.61
CA ALA A 210 6.06 21.55 9.40
C ALA A 210 5.26 22.10 8.22
N MET A 211 5.12 21.32 7.16
CA MET A 211 4.27 21.62 5.99
C MET A 211 2.78 21.51 6.28
N LYS A 212 2.36 20.91 7.38
CA LYS A 212 0.96 20.53 7.68
C LYS A 212 0.40 19.53 6.63
N ALA A 213 1.25 18.70 6.05
CA ALA A 213 0.84 17.69 5.11
C ALA A 213 0.11 16.52 5.81
N ARG A 214 -0.87 15.92 5.13
CA ARG A 214 -1.56 14.74 5.65
C ARG A 214 -0.73 13.49 5.36
N VAL A 215 -0.30 12.79 6.41
CA VAL A 215 0.59 11.62 6.33
C VAL A 215 -0.15 10.35 6.69
N ARG A 216 0.04 9.29 5.86
CA ARG A 216 -0.24 7.90 6.23
C ARG A 216 1.05 7.27 6.72
N LEU A 217 1.07 6.78 7.95
CA LEU A 217 2.21 6.03 8.47
C LEU A 217 1.96 4.53 8.34
N CYS A 218 2.85 3.82 7.64
CA CYS A 218 2.87 2.35 7.57
C CYS A 218 4.23 1.79 7.97
N LYS A 219 4.36 0.46 8.10
CA LYS A 219 5.66 -0.17 8.42
C LYS A 219 6.60 -0.20 7.22
N GLY A 220 6.08 -0.43 6.04
CA GLY A 220 6.80 -0.72 4.81
C GLY A 220 6.68 -2.20 4.43
N ALA A 221 6.59 -2.47 3.13
CA ALA A 221 6.37 -3.81 2.58
C ALA A 221 7.56 -4.35 1.79
N TYR A 222 8.51 -3.49 1.44
CA TYR A 222 9.64 -3.83 0.60
C TYR A 222 10.80 -4.43 1.40
N LEU A 223 11.66 -5.21 0.71
CA LEU A 223 12.91 -5.71 1.26
C LEU A 223 14.02 -4.73 0.92
N GLU A 224 14.33 -3.87 1.86
CA GLU A 224 15.34 -2.84 1.70
C GLU A 224 16.68 -3.27 2.35
N PRO A 225 17.83 -2.80 1.84
CA PRO A 225 19.12 -3.11 2.45
C PRO A 225 19.25 -2.50 3.86
N PRO A 226 20.02 -3.14 4.75
CA PRO A 226 20.20 -2.67 6.16
C PRO A 226 20.78 -1.27 6.31
N THR A 227 21.45 -0.77 5.27
CA THR A 227 21.96 0.61 5.22
C THR A 227 20.87 1.66 5.07
N ILE A 228 19.71 1.28 4.49
CA ILE A 228 18.56 2.15 4.22
C ILE A 228 17.44 1.92 5.21
N ALA A 229 17.19 0.65 5.59
CA ALA A 229 16.09 0.28 6.48
C ALA A 229 16.57 -0.44 7.74
N PHE A 230 15.71 -0.48 8.76
CA PHE A 230 15.94 -1.28 9.95
C PHE A 230 15.76 -2.77 9.62
N PRO A 231 16.76 -3.62 9.90
CA PRO A 231 16.66 -5.04 9.56
C PRO A 231 15.74 -5.81 10.51
N ASP A 232 15.64 -5.37 11.75
CA ASP A 232 14.87 -6.05 12.79
C ASP A 232 13.46 -5.47 12.91
N LYS A 233 12.47 -6.37 12.98
CA LYS A 233 11.06 -5.96 13.15
C LYS A 233 10.86 -5.13 14.42
N ALA A 234 11.58 -5.42 15.49
CA ALA A 234 11.47 -4.68 16.75
C ALA A 234 11.88 -3.20 16.58
N ASP A 235 12.92 -2.93 15.80
CA ASP A 235 13.35 -1.56 15.52
C ASP A 235 12.37 -0.83 14.60
N VAL A 236 11.82 -1.52 13.60
CA VAL A 236 10.73 -0.99 12.75
C VAL A 236 9.51 -0.64 13.60
N ASP A 237 9.13 -1.50 14.54
CA ASP A 237 7.97 -1.27 15.42
C ASP A 237 8.24 -0.11 16.40
N LYS A 238 9.45 -0.02 16.95
CA LYS A 238 9.88 1.08 17.84
C LYS A 238 9.84 2.42 17.08
N ASN A 239 10.41 2.45 15.87
CA ASN A 239 10.37 3.64 15.03
C ASN A 239 8.93 4.01 14.64
N TYR A 240 8.08 3.01 14.33
CA TYR A 240 6.67 3.23 14.05
C TYR A 240 5.97 3.95 15.22
N VAL A 241 6.16 3.48 16.45
CA VAL A 241 5.54 4.06 17.64
C VAL A 241 6.01 5.51 17.85
N MET A 242 7.30 5.77 17.72
CA MET A 242 7.86 7.12 17.85
C MET A 242 7.27 8.09 16.81
N LEU A 243 7.24 7.69 15.54
CA LEU A 243 6.69 8.50 14.44
C LEU A 243 5.17 8.70 14.59
N MET A 244 4.46 7.67 15.03
CA MET A 244 3.03 7.72 15.30
C MET A 244 2.70 8.74 16.40
N GLU A 245 3.44 8.74 17.52
CA GLU A 245 3.25 9.69 18.60
C GLU A 245 3.46 11.14 18.13
N ARG A 246 4.52 11.39 17.35
CA ARG A 246 4.78 12.73 16.77
C ARG A 246 3.65 13.19 15.84
N LEU A 247 3.20 12.28 14.96
CA LEU A 247 2.10 12.57 14.04
C LEU A 247 0.77 12.80 14.75
N LEU A 248 0.46 12.05 15.80
CA LEU A 248 -0.74 12.23 16.59
C LEU A 248 -0.75 13.57 17.35
N GLN A 249 0.41 14.01 17.84
CA GLN A 249 0.54 15.30 18.56
C GLN A 249 0.52 16.50 17.62
N HIS A 250 1.26 16.45 16.52
CA HIS A 250 1.62 17.61 15.71
C HIS A 250 1.18 17.53 14.25
N GLY A 251 0.77 16.34 13.79
CA GLY A 251 0.41 16.11 12.39
C GLY A 251 -0.99 16.61 12.02
N ASN A 252 -1.21 16.77 10.74
CA ASN A 252 -2.48 17.15 10.16
C ASN A 252 -3.26 15.90 9.74
N TYR A 253 -4.19 15.47 10.58
CA TYR A 253 -5.06 14.31 10.35
C TYR A 253 -4.30 13.05 9.86
N PRO A 254 -3.37 12.51 10.68
CA PRO A 254 -2.58 11.36 10.26
C PRO A 254 -3.42 10.09 10.15
N GLY A 255 -3.08 9.25 9.14
CA GLY A 255 -3.58 7.89 8.99
C GLY A 255 -2.62 6.88 9.64
N ILE A 256 -3.07 6.21 10.69
CA ILE A 256 -2.27 5.19 11.41
C ILE A 256 -2.55 3.83 10.79
N ALA A 257 -1.71 3.45 9.81
CA ALA A 257 -1.91 2.27 8.97
C ALA A 257 -1.21 1.03 9.56
N THR A 258 -1.93 0.26 10.35
CA THR A 258 -1.41 -0.97 10.98
C THR A 258 -2.50 -1.97 11.34
N HIS A 259 -2.14 -3.27 11.34
CA HIS A 259 -2.96 -4.37 11.86
C HIS A 259 -2.44 -4.90 13.20
N ASP A 260 -1.39 -4.27 13.73
CA ASP A 260 -0.70 -4.70 14.94
C ASP A 260 -1.48 -4.25 16.18
N GLN A 261 -2.00 -5.25 16.94
CA GLN A 261 -2.83 -4.99 18.11
C GLN A 261 -2.08 -4.22 19.20
N SER A 262 -0.78 -4.45 19.36
CA SER A 262 0.03 -3.78 20.39
C SER A 262 0.20 -2.30 20.06
N ILE A 263 0.49 -1.97 18.81
CA ILE A 263 0.61 -0.59 18.32
C ILE A 263 -0.74 0.14 18.43
N ILE A 264 -1.84 -0.49 18.04
CA ILE A 264 -3.17 0.09 18.17
C ILE A 264 -3.54 0.35 19.63
N THR A 265 -3.22 -0.60 20.51
CA THR A 265 -3.44 -0.42 21.96
C THR A 265 -2.62 0.74 22.49
N HIS A 266 -1.34 0.84 22.10
CA HIS A 266 -0.47 1.94 22.46
C HIS A 266 -1.02 3.29 21.95
N ALA A 267 -1.42 3.37 20.68
CA ALA A 267 -2.03 4.58 20.11
C ALA A 267 -3.24 5.05 20.92
N ARG A 268 -4.16 4.13 21.25
CA ARG A 268 -5.37 4.43 22.04
C ARG A 268 -5.04 4.92 23.46
N GLN A 269 -4.02 4.34 24.10
CA GLN A 269 -3.55 4.80 25.41
C GLN A 269 -2.89 6.18 25.32
N PHE A 270 -2.07 6.38 24.26
CA PHE A 270 -1.37 7.63 24.02
C PHE A 270 -2.34 8.80 23.80
N VAL A 271 -3.31 8.67 22.90
CA VAL A 271 -4.28 9.73 22.61
C VAL A 271 -5.13 10.08 23.82
N ARG A 272 -5.49 9.09 24.67
CA ARG A 272 -6.18 9.33 25.94
C ARG A 272 -5.32 10.13 26.92
N ARG A 273 -4.04 9.74 27.08
CA ARG A 273 -3.11 10.45 28.00
C ARG A 273 -2.83 11.88 27.54
N GLN A 274 -2.77 12.11 26.23
CA GLN A 274 -2.48 13.41 25.63
C GLN A 274 -3.74 14.24 25.34
N ASN A 275 -4.92 13.73 25.71
CA ASN A 275 -6.22 14.36 25.45
C ASN A 275 -6.43 14.74 23.96
N ILE A 276 -6.02 13.83 23.06
CA ILE A 276 -6.19 13.99 21.61
C ILE A 276 -7.53 13.39 21.20
N GLY A 277 -8.39 14.19 20.57
CA GLY A 277 -9.71 13.76 20.10
C GLY A 277 -9.63 12.74 18.96
N ALA A 278 -10.59 11.82 18.92
CA ALA A 278 -10.64 10.77 17.90
C ALA A 278 -10.88 11.32 16.48
N GLU A 279 -11.41 12.52 16.36
CA GLU A 279 -11.66 13.23 15.10
C GLU A 279 -10.37 13.80 14.47
N ARG A 280 -9.26 13.81 15.20
CA ARG A 280 -7.98 14.38 14.73
C ARG A 280 -7.13 13.43 13.91
N PHE A 281 -7.49 12.15 13.84
CA PHE A 281 -6.75 11.11 13.13
C PHE A 281 -7.67 9.96 12.72
N GLU A 282 -7.14 9.02 11.95
CA GLU A 282 -7.85 7.79 11.62
C GLU A 282 -6.94 6.57 11.71
N PHE A 283 -7.50 5.41 12.08
CA PHE A 283 -6.84 4.13 11.85
C PHE A 283 -7.08 3.68 10.42
N GLN A 284 -6.09 3.03 9.83
CA GLN A 284 -6.19 2.49 8.48
C GLN A 284 -5.81 1.01 8.45
N MET A 285 -6.58 0.20 7.73
CA MET A 285 -6.33 -1.23 7.56
C MET A 285 -6.61 -1.65 6.13
N LEU A 286 -6.03 -2.77 5.72
CA LEU A 286 -6.26 -3.36 4.41
C LEU A 286 -7.60 -4.09 4.36
N TYR A 287 -8.22 -4.09 3.19
CA TYR A 287 -9.43 -4.82 2.90
C TYR A 287 -9.28 -6.31 3.22
N GLY A 288 -10.26 -6.88 3.88
CA GLY A 288 -10.29 -8.30 4.26
C GLY A 288 -9.36 -8.72 5.40
N VAL A 289 -8.54 -7.79 5.94
CA VAL A 289 -7.60 -8.08 7.04
C VAL A 289 -8.16 -7.54 8.35
N ARG A 290 -8.25 -8.40 9.40
CA ARG A 290 -8.69 -8.02 10.74
C ARG A 290 -10.03 -7.25 10.76
N ARG A 291 -11.04 -7.74 10.04
CA ARG A 291 -12.40 -7.16 10.03
C ARG A 291 -12.97 -7.00 11.43
N ASP A 292 -12.67 -7.95 12.33
CA ASP A 292 -13.00 -7.89 13.76
C ASP A 292 -12.51 -6.61 14.43
N LEU A 293 -11.27 -6.24 14.12
CA LEU A 293 -10.62 -5.07 14.71
C LEU A 293 -11.10 -3.76 14.07
N GLN A 294 -11.36 -3.76 12.76
CA GLN A 294 -11.95 -2.63 12.05
C GLN A 294 -13.30 -2.25 12.68
N THR A 295 -14.21 -3.22 12.83
CA THR A 295 -15.52 -3.03 13.46
C THR A 295 -15.39 -2.54 14.90
N ARG A 296 -14.50 -3.14 15.70
CA ARG A 296 -14.29 -2.76 17.10
C ARG A 296 -13.78 -1.32 17.23
N LEU A 297 -12.83 -0.89 16.40
CA LEU A 297 -12.31 0.49 16.42
C LEU A 297 -13.42 1.47 16.08
N ARG A 298 -14.21 1.19 15.04
CA ARG A 298 -15.34 2.03 14.66
C ARG A 298 -16.40 2.12 15.79
N GLN A 299 -16.76 1.00 16.41
CA GLN A 299 -17.71 0.96 17.51
C GLN A 299 -17.22 1.69 18.77
N THR A 300 -15.91 1.79 18.97
CA THR A 300 -15.31 2.54 20.08
C THR A 300 -15.05 4.02 19.78
N GLY A 301 -15.61 4.55 18.68
CA GLY A 301 -15.65 5.98 18.37
C GLY A 301 -14.46 6.48 17.55
N TYR A 302 -13.55 5.61 17.12
CA TYR A 302 -12.44 6.03 16.25
C TYR A 302 -12.83 6.06 14.77
N HIS A 303 -12.25 6.97 14.02
CA HIS A 303 -12.33 6.94 12.56
C HIS A 303 -11.54 5.74 12.05
N MET A 304 -12.16 4.99 11.14
CA MET A 304 -11.57 3.79 10.54
C MET A 304 -11.68 3.88 9.02
N ARG A 305 -10.55 3.82 8.33
CA ARG A 305 -10.48 3.74 6.87
C ARG A 305 -9.98 2.38 6.43
N VAL A 306 -10.59 1.83 5.39
CA VAL A 306 -10.16 0.59 4.75
C VAL A 306 -9.60 0.90 3.37
N TYR A 307 -8.36 0.50 3.16
CA TYR A 307 -7.69 0.53 1.86
C TYR A 307 -8.16 -0.66 1.03
N ILE A 308 -8.76 -0.38 -0.11
CA ILE A 308 -9.44 -1.34 -0.98
C ILE A 308 -8.69 -1.45 -2.31
N PRO A 309 -7.79 -2.43 -2.46
CA PRO A 309 -7.16 -2.69 -3.74
C PRO A 309 -8.13 -3.41 -4.67
N PHE A 310 -8.08 -3.08 -5.96
CA PHE A 310 -8.82 -3.74 -7.02
C PHE A 310 -8.08 -3.65 -8.37
N GLY A 311 -8.51 -4.41 -9.35
CA GLY A 311 -7.94 -4.40 -10.68
C GLY A 311 -7.32 -5.73 -11.09
N THR A 312 -6.90 -5.83 -12.34
CA THR A 312 -6.41 -7.07 -12.96
C THR A 312 -4.99 -7.45 -12.50
N GLN A 313 -4.22 -6.50 -11.95
CA GLN A 313 -2.84 -6.69 -11.48
C GLN A 313 -2.78 -7.16 -10.01
N TRP A 314 -3.74 -7.96 -9.55
CA TRP A 314 -3.88 -8.34 -8.14
C TRP A 314 -2.84 -9.36 -7.64
N TYR A 315 -2.16 -10.08 -8.53
CA TYR A 315 -1.27 -11.16 -8.13
C TYR A 315 -0.02 -10.69 -7.35
N PRO A 316 0.74 -9.67 -7.81
CA PRO A 316 1.86 -9.14 -7.04
C PRO A 316 1.43 -8.63 -5.66
N TYR A 317 0.29 -7.96 -5.59
CA TYR A 317 -0.28 -7.51 -4.33
C TYR A 317 -0.59 -8.68 -3.38
N LEU A 318 -1.27 -9.73 -3.87
CA LEU A 318 -1.58 -10.93 -3.08
C LEU A 318 -0.31 -11.58 -2.54
N MET A 319 0.71 -11.74 -3.38
CA MET A 319 1.97 -12.36 -2.98
C MET A 319 2.69 -11.56 -1.89
N ARG A 320 2.69 -10.22 -1.96
CA ARG A 320 3.19 -9.35 -0.87
C ARG A 320 2.42 -9.57 0.44
N ARG A 321 1.09 -9.69 0.39
CA ARG A 321 0.26 -9.98 1.59
C ARG A 321 0.56 -11.35 2.19
N LEU A 322 0.78 -12.36 1.37
CA LEU A 322 1.18 -13.69 1.83
C LEU A 322 2.60 -13.70 2.43
N ALA A 323 3.51 -12.92 1.84
CA ALA A 323 4.88 -12.78 2.32
C ALA A 323 4.99 -12.09 3.70
N GLU A 324 4.05 -11.21 4.05
CA GLU A 324 4.01 -10.56 5.36
C GLU A 324 3.65 -11.50 6.50
N ARG A 325 2.92 -12.57 6.23
CA ARG A 325 2.49 -13.56 7.23
C ARG A 325 2.56 -14.99 6.68
N PRO A 326 3.76 -15.56 6.52
CA PRO A 326 3.93 -16.91 5.96
C PRO A 326 3.21 -18.00 6.76
N ALA A 327 3.05 -17.83 8.07
CA ALA A 327 2.29 -18.76 8.91
C ALA A 327 0.79 -18.84 8.52
N ASN A 328 0.23 -17.74 8.01
CA ASN A 328 -1.15 -17.75 7.49
C ASN A 328 -1.27 -18.50 6.17
N LEU A 329 -0.18 -18.62 5.41
CA LEU A 329 -0.16 -19.35 4.14
C LEU A 329 -0.45 -20.85 4.37
N ALA A 330 0.19 -21.47 5.36
CA ALA A 330 -0.05 -22.88 5.72
C ALA A 330 -1.51 -23.10 6.18
N PHE A 331 -2.06 -22.18 6.97
CA PHE A 331 -3.46 -22.23 7.39
C PHE A 331 -4.44 -22.04 6.23
N ILE A 332 -4.17 -21.10 5.32
CA ILE A 332 -4.99 -20.84 4.14
C ILE A 332 -4.95 -22.01 3.18
N LEU A 333 -3.76 -22.55 2.89
CA LEU A 333 -3.57 -23.72 2.02
C LEU A 333 -4.21 -24.97 2.65
N GLY A 334 -4.05 -25.19 3.95
CA GLY A 334 -4.67 -26.29 4.67
C GLY A 334 -6.19 -26.28 4.62
N ASN A 335 -6.81 -25.11 4.74
CA ASN A 335 -8.26 -24.94 4.60
C ASN A 335 -8.72 -25.14 3.14
N LEU A 336 -7.97 -24.67 2.17
CA LEU A 336 -8.27 -24.86 0.76
C LEU A 336 -8.22 -26.36 0.36
N VAL A 337 -7.25 -27.11 0.89
CA VAL A 337 -7.16 -28.56 0.67
C VAL A 337 -8.32 -29.29 1.35
N ARG A 338 -8.70 -28.90 2.58
CA ARG A 338 -9.85 -29.50 3.29
C ARG A 338 -11.20 -29.24 2.59
N GLU A 339 -11.40 -28.05 2.01
CA GLU A 339 -12.60 -27.73 1.23
C GLU A 339 -12.64 -28.44 -0.14
N SER A 340 -11.50 -28.93 -0.64
CA SER A 340 -11.37 -29.58 -1.95
C SER A 340 -11.59 -31.10 -1.88
N VAL A 341 -11.59 -31.68 -0.68
CA VAL A 341 -11.88 -33.11 -0.50
C VAL A 341 -13.41 -33.25 -0.35
N PRO A 342 -14.09 -33.94 -1.29
CA PRO A 342 -15.53 -34.19 -1.16
C PRO A 342 -15.76 -34.98 0.12
N ARG A 343 -16.64 -34.50 0.97
CA ARG A 343 -17.16 -35.30 2.09
C ARG A 343 -17.88 -36.51 1.47
N ARG A 344 -17.29 -37.69 1.63
CA ARG A 344 -17.95 -38.97 1.34
C ARG A 344 -19.03 -39.23 2.39
#